data_fe22cc1b2823f1a28b9e1219acc42b36
#
_entry.id   fe22cc1b2823f1a28b9e1219acc42b36
#
_cell.length_a   1.000
_cell.length_b   1.000
_cell.length_c   1.000
_cell.angle_alpha   90.00
_cell.angle_beta   90.00
_cell.angle_gamma   90.00
#
_symmetry.space_group_name_H-M   'P 1'
#
loop_
_entity.id
_entity.type
_entity.pdbx_description
1 polymer ?
#
loop_
_entity_poly.entity_id
_entity_poly.type
_entity_poly.pdbx_seq_one_letter_code
_entity_poly.pdbx_strand_id
1 'polypeptide(L)'
;GTQPPANAPSGSGLNPCCDVPPDPPGVFSLADLAHYRIAALKLDDAIQCVSFHTPFLPKLHLTRGQLIDSEAACYAETRAWAQASFDQRPSAQGIVWGSRRDDSARCLMLFQQRFRGSPIREVLHETPLASPPQREQFVDLALRLGIHLI
;
A
#
# COMPACT_ATOMS: atom_id res chain seq x y z
N GLY A 1 -19.17 10.58 15.21
CA GLY A 1 -19.04 11.12 13.86
C GLY A 1 -17.57 11.43 13.61
N THR A 2 -16.93 10.69 12.73
CA THR A 2 -15.53 10.95 12.31
C THR A 2 -15.57 12.06 11.28
N GLN A 3 -15.25 13.27 11.69
CA GLN A 3 -15.06 14.40 10.80
C GLN A 3 -13.73 14.21 10.04
N PRO A 4 -13.68 14.51 8.72
CA PRO A 4 -12.44 14.50 7.98
C PRO A 4 -11.41 15.44 8.62
N PRO A 5 -10.12 15.14 8.50
CA PRO A 5 -9.05 15.95 9.05
C PRO A 5 -9.12 17.39 8.52
N ALA A 6 -8.93 18.38 9.39
CA ALA A 6 -9.02 19.80 9.04
C ALA A 6 -8.06 20.26 7.92
N ASN A 7 -6.99 19.50 7.68
CA ASN A 7 -5.99 19.74 6.63
C ASN A 7 -6.02 18.68 5.52
N ALA A 8 -7.06 17.84 5.46
CA ALA A 8 -7.19 16.93 4.35
C ALA A 8 -7.54 17.72 3.07
N PRO A 9 -6.97 17.39 1.92
CA PRO A 9 -7.35 18.01 0.67
C PRO A 9 -8.86 17.87 0.48
N SER A 10 -9.55 18.97 0.23
CA SER A 10 -10.99 18.96 0.01
C SER A 10 -11.28 18.24 -1.30
N GLY A 11 -11.99 17.11 -1.22
CA GLY A 11 -12.33 16.29 -2.38
C GLY A 11 -13.39 16.88 -3.33
N SER A 12 -13.57 18.21 -3.35
CA SER A 12 -14.61 18.87 -4.13
C SER A 12 -14.15 19.44 -5.50
N GLY A 13 -12.97 19.06 -5.98
CA GLY A 13 -12.54 19.32 -7.34
C GLY A 13 -12.43 18.01 -8.13
N LEU A 14 -12.80 18.01 -9.40
CA LEU A 14 -12.42 16.94 -10.33
C LEU A 14 -10.92 16.73 -10.18
N ASN A 15 -10.53 15.66 -9.51
CA ASN A 15 -9.12 15.34 -9.33
C ASN A 15 -8.62 14.80 -10.67
N PRO A 16 -7.75 15.52 -11.41
CA PRO A 16 -7.27 15.08 -12.72
C PRO A 16 -6.58 13.71 -12.67
N CYS A 17 -6.27 13.26 -11.47
CA CYS A 17 -5.69 11.93 -11.25
C CYS A 17 -6.68 10.76 -11.38
N CYS A 18 -8.00 11.02 -11.45
CA CYS A 18 -9.00 9.95 -11.52
C CYS A 18 -9.27 9.45 -12.95
N ASP A 19 -8.88 10.21 -13.96
CA ASP A 19 -9.16 9.93 -15.39
C ASP A 19 -7.95 9.35 -16.14
N VAL A 20 -6.88 9.01 -15.43
CA VAL A 20 -5.72 8.39 -16.08
C VAL A 20 -6.03 6.90 -16.30
N PRO A 21 -5.93 6.42 -17.56
CA PRO A 21 -6.14 5.01 -17.83
C PRO A 21 -5.15 4.16 -17.03
N PRO A 22 -5.54 2.95 -16.61
CA PRO A 22 -4.64 2.07 -15.89
C PRO A 22 -3.38 1.82 -16.72
N ASP A 23 -2.21 1.82 -16.05
CA ASP A 23 -0.96 1.45 -16.69
C ASP A 23 -1.12 0.13 -17.45
N PRO A 24 -0.56 0.02 -18.66
CA PRO A 24 -0.53 -1.27 -19.34
C PRO A 24 0.15 -2.30 -18.44
N PRO A 25 -0.21 -3.59 -18.58
CA PRO A 25 0.44 -4.65 -17.82
C PRO A 25 1.96 -4.52 -17.97
N GLY A 26 2.65 -4.48 -16.82
CA GLY A 26 4.10 -4.31 -16.82
C GLY A 26 4.81 -5.49 -17.49
N VAL A 27 6.00 -5.25 -18.01
CA VAL A 27 6.92 -6.29 -18.46
C VAL A 27 7.98 -6.49 -17.38
N PHE A 28 8.27 -7.74 -17.03
CA PHE A 28 9.30 -8.07 -16.05
C PHE A 28 10.23 -9.14 -16.59
N SER A 29 11.54 -8.89 -16.52
CA SER A 29 12.54 -9.86 -16.94
C SER A 29 12.79 -10.91 -15.85
N LEU A 30 12.66 -12.18 -16.19
CA LEU A 30 12.96 -13.28 -15.25
C LEU A 30 14.43 -13.29 -14.82
N ALA A 31 15.34 -12.74 -15.65
CA ALA A 31 16.74 -12.60 -15.28
C ALA A 31 16.94 -11.65 -14.09
N ASP A 32 16.06 -10.64 -13.94
CA ASP A 32 16.15 -9.66 -12.85
C ASP A 32 15.76 -10.24 -11.48
N LEU A 33 15.09 -11.40 -11.45
CA LEU A 33 14.73 -12.06 -10.17
C LEU A 33 15.93 -12.30 -9.26
N ALA A 34 17.13 -12.48 -9.84
CA ALA A 34 18.35 -12.66 -9.06
C ALA A 34 18.70 -11.45 -8.16
N HIS A 35 18.21 -10.26 -8.51
CA HIS A 35 18.45 -9.03 -7.78
C HIS A 35 17.44 -8.75 -6.65
N TYR A 36 16.39 -9.58 -6.55
CA TYR A 36 15.33 -9.39 -5.59
C TYR A 36 15.32 -10.47 -4.51
N ARG A 37 14.88 -10.07 -3.34
CA ARG A 37 14.66 -10.97 -2.21
C ARG A 37 13.25 -10.77 -1.69
N ILE A 38 12.65 -11.84 -1.20
CA ILE A 38 11.38 -11.80 -0.47
C ILE A 38 11.67 -12.10 0.99
N ALA A 39 11.07 -11.33 1.89
CA ALA A 39 11.16 -11.54 3.31
C ALA A 39 9.78 -11.68 3.93
N ALA A 40 9.61 -12.63 4.83
CA ALA A 40 8.47 -12.70 5.72
C ALA A 40 8.86 -12.11 7.07
N LEU A 41 8.06 -11.16 7.54
CA LEU A 41 8.31 -10.42 8.76
C LEU A 41 7.19 -10.70 9.76
N LYS A 42 7.56 -10.92 11.03
CA LYS A 42 6.61 -10.92 12.13
C LYS A 42 6.59 -9.53 12.77
N LEU A 43 5.43 -8.94 12.81
CA LEU A 43 5.19 -7.65 13.45
C LEU A 43 4.70 -7.84 14.90
N ASP A 44 4.65 -6.75 15.65
CA ASP A 44 3.99 -6.73 16.96
C ASP A 44 2.52 -7.16 16.86
N ASP A 45 2.02 -7.85 17.88
CA ASP A 45 0.71 -8.52 17.84
C ASP A 45 -0.47 -7.54 17.77
N ALA A 46 -0.32 -6.30 18.19
CA ALA A 46 -1.39 -5.31 18.23
C ALA A 46 -0.92 -3.96 17.69
N ILE A 47 -0.89 -3.82 16.38
CA ILE A 47 -0.61 -2.54 15.71
C ILE A 47 -1.93 -1.86 15.38
N GLN A 48 -2.15 -0.66 15.93
CA GLN A 48 -3.33 0.15 15.62
C GLN A 48 -3.10 0.95 14.34
N CYS A 49 -3.95 0.72 13.34
CA CYS A 49 -3.85 1.41 12.06
C CYS A 49 -5.12 2.19 11.72
N VAL A 50 -4.95 3.33 11.05
CA VAL A 50 -6.06 3.98 10.35
C VAL A 50 -6.36 3.16 9.09
N SER A 51 -7.63 2.82 8.91
CA SER A 51 -8.07 2.01 7.78
C SER A 51 -8.54 2.87 6.61
N PHE A 52 -7.89 2.73 5.47
CA PHE A 52 -8.31 3.27 4.19
C PHE A 52 -8.91 2.18 3.27
N HIS A 53 -9.50 1.14 3.86
CA HIS A 53 -10.28 0.19 3.07
C HIS A 53 -11.52 0.84 2.46
N THR A 54 -11.89 0.39 1.26
CA THR A 54 -12.99 0.94 0.46
C THR A 54 -14.27 1.23 1.24
N PRO A 55 -14.76 0.38 2.16
CA PRO A 55 -15.98 0.66 2.93
C PRO A 55 -15.90 1.89 3.86
N PHE A 56 -14.69 2.35 4.18
CA PHE A 56 -14.49 3.49 5.09
C PHE A 56 -14.22 4.81 4.36
N LEU A 57 -13.82 4.77 3.09
CA LEU A 57 -13.47 5.95 2.29
C LEU A 57 -14.64 6.94 2.14
N PRO A 58 -15.91 6.52 1.95
CA PRO A 58 -17.03 7.45 1.86
C PRO A 58 -17.21 8.32 3.12
N LYS A 59 -16.80 7.84 4.30
CA LYS A 59 -16.83 8.63 5.54
C LYS A 59 -15.83 9.79 5.54
N LEU A 60 -14.85 9.73 4.66
CA LEU A 60 -13.84 10.77 4.43
C LEU A 60 -14.14 11.57 3.16
N HIS A 61 -15.30 11.34 2.52
CA HIS A 61 -15.67 11.92 1.24
C HIS A 61 -14.66 11.59 0.11
N LEU A 62 -14.09 10.38 0.17
CA LEU A 62 -13.14 9.87 -0.80
C LEU A 62 -13.67 8.68 -1.56
N THR A 63 -13.20 8.55 -2.78
CA THR A 63 -13.34 7.33 -3.57
C THR A 63 -12.02 6.53 -3.56
N ARG A 64 -12.10 5.26 -3.93
CA ARG A 64 -10.92 4.41 -4.10
C ARG A 64 -9.96 4.99 -5.15
N GLY A 65 -10.51 5.48 -6.28
CA GLY A 65 -9.72 6.09 -7.35
C GLY A 65 -8.89 7.30 -6.89
N GLN A 66 -9.41 8.11 -5.97
CA GLN A 66 -8.72 9.29 -5.46
C GLN A 66 -7.56 8.98 -4.52
N LEU A 67 -7.58 7.85 -3.83
CA LEU A 67 -6.58 7.56 -2.81
C LEU A 67 -5.73 6.32 -3.11
N ILE A 68 -6.37 5.23 -3.50
CA ILE A 68 -5.71 3.91 -3.62
C ILE A 68 -5.25 3.66 -5.05
N ASP A 69 -6.13 3.89 -6.03
CA ASP A 69 -5.86 3.62 -7.44
C ASP A 69 -5.22 4.81 -8.17
N SER A 70 -4.80 5.83 -7.41
CA SER A 70 -4.18 7.05 -7.92
C SER A 70 -2.80 6.78 -8.54
N GLU A 71 -2.46 7.58 -9.56
CA GLU A 71 -1.16 7.53 -10.23
C GLU A 71 -0.05 8.24 -9.43
N ALA A 72 1.20 8.08 -9.87
CA ALA A 72 2.36 8.69 -9.23
C ALA A 72 2.26 10.23 -9.13
N ALA A 73 1.59 10.87 -10.08
CA ALA A 73 1.33 12.31 -10.05
C ALA A 73 0.51 12.75 -8.81
N CYS A 74 -0.28 11.85 -8.25
CA CYS A 74 -1.13 12.10 -7.07
C CYS A 74 -0.43 11.81 -5.73
N TYR A 75 0.83 11.43 -5.72
CA TYR A 75 1.54 11.09 -4.48
C TYR A 75 1.61 12.23 -3.47
N ALA A 76 1.56 13.49 -3.91
CA ALA A 76 1.50 14.61 -2.99
C ALA A 76 0.23 14.58 -2.13
N GLU A 77 -0.92 14.25 -2.74
CA GLU A 77 -2.21 14.15 -2.07
C GLU A 77 -2.28 12.91 -1.17
N THR A 78 -1.84 11.76 -1.66
CA THR A 78 -1.82 10.54 -0.84
C THR A 78 -0.90 10.68 0.37
N ARG A 79 0.23 11.38 0.23
CA ARG A 79 1.11 11.72 1.36
C ARG A 79 0.44 12.68 2.35
N ALA A 80 -0.33 13.66 1.86
CA ALA A 80 -1.07 14.56 2.74
C ALA A 80 -2.09 13.81 3.61
N TRP A 81 -2.76 12.80 3.07
CA TRP A 81 -3.66 11.92 3.83
C TRP A 81 -2.91 11.07 4.86
N ALA A 82 -1.74 10.56 4.52
CA ALA A 82 -0.90 9.83 5.46
C ALA A 82 -0.41 10.73 6.59
N GLN A 83 0.04 11.96 6.27
CA GLN A 83 0.45 12.96 7.25
C GLN A 83 -0.71 13.36 8.16
N ALA A 84 -1.89 13.62 7.60
CA ALA A 84 -3.08 13.95 8.39
C ALA A 84 -3.47 12.82 9.34
N SER A 85 -3.33 11.56 8.91
CA SER A 85 -3.55 10.39 9.77
C SER A 85 -2.57 10.34 10.93
N PHE A 86 -1.30 10.63 10.66
CA PHE A 86 -0.26 10.72 11.68
C PHE A 86 -0.56 11.83 12.70
N ASP A 87 -0.89 13.04 12.24
CA ASP A 87 -1.06 14.21 13.10
C ASP A 87 -2.34 14.12 13.96
N GLN A 88 -3.43 13.61 13.38
CA GLN A 88 -4.74 13.66 14.02
C GLN A 88 -5.15 12.39 14.77
N ARG A 89 -4.38 11.34 14.64
CA ARG A 89 -4.60 10.06 15.33
C ARG A 89 -3.35 9.65 16.11
N PRO A 90 -3.09 10.27 17.29
CA PRO A 90 -1.88 9.99 18.07
C PRO A 90 -1.70 8.54 18.47
N SER A 91 -2.79 7.78 18.60
CA SER A 91 -2.76 6.35 18.91
C SER A 91 -2.49 5.47 17.68
N ALA A 92 -2.62 6.00 16.47
CA ALA A 92 -2.36 5.22 15.27
C ALA A 92 -0.85 5.05 15.04
N GLN A 93 -0.46 3.81 14.80
CA GLN A 93 0.91 3.40 14.54
C GLN A 93 1.19 3.20 13.05
N GLY A 94 0.15 3.31 12.23
CA GLY A 94 0.26 3.17 10.78
C GLY A 94 -1.07 3.36 10.06
N ILE A 95 -1.03 3.11 8.76
CA ILE A 95 -2.21 3.05 7.89
C ILE A 95 -2.26 1.71 7.16
N VAL A 96 -3.47 1.24 6.88
CA VAL A 96 -3.70 -0.02 6.15
C VAL A 96 -4.74 0.20 5.05
N TRP A 97 -4.50 -0.38 3.87
CA TRP A 97 -5.40 -0.28 2.72
C TRP A 97 -5.36 -1.56 1.87
N GLY A 98 -6.33 -1.73 0.98
CA GLY A 98 -6.30 -2.79 -0.03
C GLY A 98 -5.31 -2.46 -1.14
N SER A 99 -4.60 -3.45 -1.66
CA SER A 99 -3.69 -3.25 -2.77
C SER A 99 -4.42 -2.73 -4.01
N ARG A 100 -3.79 -1.82 -4.77
CA ARG A 100 -4.26 -1.38 -6.08
C ARG A 100 -4.27 -2.52 -7.11
N ARG A 101 -3.32 -3.43 -7.00
CA ARG A 101 -3.08 -4.50 -7.98
C ARG A 101 -3.77 -5.82 -7.63
N ASP A 102 -4.05 -6.04 -6.35
CA ASP A 102 -4.66 -7.28 -5.86
C ASP A 102 -5.59 -6.95 -4.68
N ASP A 103 -6.89 -6.95 -4.92
CA ASP A 103 -7.90 -6.62 -3.90
C ASP A 103 -7.89 -7.56 -2.69
N SER A 104 -7.34 -8.76 -2.83
CA SER A 104 -7.17 -9.70 -1.73
C SER A 104 -5.99 -9.35 -0.82
N ALA A 105 -5.03 -8.58 -1.33
CA ALA A 105 -3.83 -8.20 -0.62
C ALA A 105 -4.03 -6.89 0.17
N ARG A 106 -3.36 -6.79 1.29
CA ARG A 106 -3.33 -5.59 2.14
C ARG A 106 -1.95 -4.97 2.11
N CYS A 107 -1.94 -3.65 1.98
CA CYS A 107 -0.74 -2.83 2.12
C CYS A 107 -0.75 -2.19 3.51
N LEU A 108 0.43 -2.09 4.12
CA LEU A 108 0.63 -1.52 5.43
C LEU A 108 1.79 -0.52 5.37
N MET A 109 1.59 0.67 5.93
CA MET A 109 2.64 1.64 6.20
C MET A 109 2.69 1.91 7.69
N LEU A 110 3.88 1.82 8.28
CA LEU A 110 4.11 2.02 9.71
C LEU A 110 4.76 3.38 9.97
N PHE A 111 4.29 4.08 11.00
CA PHE A 111 4.86 5.33 11.48
C PHE A 111 5.97 5.04 12.49
N GLN A 112 7.21 5.01 12.07
CA GLN A 112 8.34 4.65 12.93
C GLN A 112 8.38 5.43 14.25
N GLN A 113 8.02 6.71 14.23
CA GLN A 113 7.99 7.58 15.41
C GLN A 113 6.95 7.18 16.46
N ARG A 114 6.03 6.27 16.12
CA ARG A 114 4.99 5.75 17.02
C ARG A 114 5.42 4.47 17.74
N PHE A 115 6.61 3.99 17.48
CA PHE A 115 7.17 2.80 18.12
C PHE A 115 8.36 3.19 19.02
N ARG A 116 8.50 2.54 20.17
CA ARG A 116 9.66 2.71 21.07
C ARG A 116 10.89 1.93 20.60
N GLY A 117 10.82 1.29 19.46
CA GLY A 117 11.86 0.47 18.85
C GLY A 117 11.40 0.01 17.48
N SER A 118 11.92 -1.11 16.99
CA SER A 118 11.46 -1.70 15.74
C SER A 118 10.07 -2.35 15.94
N PRO A 119 9.09 -2.07 15.06
CA PRO A 119 7.83 -2.82 15.05
C PRO A 119 8.01 -4.24 14.50
N ILE A 120 9.17 -4.54 13.91
CA ILE A 120 9.51 -5.87 13.39
C ILE A 120 10.09 -6.67 14.54
N ARG A 121 9.38 -7.70 14.98
CA ARG A 121 9.80 -8.63 16.04
C ARG A 121 10.82 -9.62 15.52
N GLU A 122 10.59 -10.14 14.34
CA GLU A 122 11.37 -11.23 13.79
C GLU A 122 11.35 -11.20 12.27
N VAL A 123 12.47 -11.51 11.64
CA VAL A 123 12.55 -11.87 10.24
C VAL A 123 12.44 -13.39 10.16
N LEU A 124 11.26 -13.88 9.78
CA LEU A 124 10.98 -15.32 9.75
C LEU A 124 11.82 -16.02 8.69
N HIS A 125 11.90 -15.43 7.51
CA HIS A 125 12.80 -15.86 6.45
C HIS A 125 13.05 -14.73 5.47
N GLU A 126 14.19 -14.79 4.82
CA GLU A 126 14.58 -13.95 3.71
C GLU A 126 15.22 -14.83 2.64
N THR A 127 14.62 -14.88 1.46
CA THR A 127 15.02 -15.81 0.41
C THR A 127 15.18 -15.06 -0.91
N PRO A 128 16.20 -15.39 -1.74
CA PRO A 128 16.29 -14.88 -3.10
C PRO A 128 15.02 -15.23 -3.89
N LEU A 129 14.47 -14.26 -4.61
CA LEU A 129 13.23 -14.47 -5.37
C LEU A 129 13.43 -15.45 -6.54
N ALA A 130 14.67 -15.60 -7.01
CA ALA A 130 15.04 -16.56 -8.05
C ALA A 130 15.04 -18.04 -7.58
N SER A 131 15.00 -18.27 -6.27
CA SER A 131 15.03 -19.62 -5.70
C SER A 131 13.66 -20.28 -5.73
N PRO A 132 13.55 -21.58 -6.03
CA PRO A 132 12.30 -22.33 -5.80
C PRO A 132 12.03 -22.45 -4.27
N PRO A 133 10.77 -22.41 -3.82
CA PRO A 133 9.52 -22.21 -4.55
C PRO A 133 9.13 -20.75 -4.82
N GLN A 134 9.91 -19.76 -4.35
CA GLN A 134 9.59 -18.32 -4.46
C GLN A 134 9.44 -17.87 -5.91
N ARG A 135 10.31 -18.39 -6.79
CA ARG A 135 10.22 -18.12 -8.23
C ARG A 135 8.90 -18.58 -8.81
N GLU A 136 8.44 -19.77 -8.44
CA GLU A 136 7.17 -20.33 -8.93
C GLU A 136 5.97 -19.49 -8.44
N GLN A 137 5.97 -19.13 -7.17
CA GLN A 137 4.94 -18.25 -6.59
C GLN A 137 4.93 -16.87 -7.26
N PHE A 138 6.11 -16.31 -7.55
CA PHE A 138 6.20 -15.03 -8.26
C PHE A 138 5.64 -15.12 -9.68
N VAL A 139 5.98 -16.19 -10.42
CA VAL A 139 5.49 -16.40 -11.77
C VAL A 139 3.97 -16.53 -11.77
N ASP A 140 3.40 -17.32 -10.86
CA ASP A 140 1.96 -17.47 -10.73
C ASP A 140 1.27 -16.13 -10.42
N LEU A 141 1.82 -15.37 -9.46
CA LEU A 141 1.32 -14.05 -9.13
C LEU A 141 1.40 -13.07 -10.31
N ALA A 142 2.54 -13.04 -11.01
CA ALA A 142 2.74 -12.17 -12.16
C ALA A 142 1.73 -12.46 -13.27
N LEU A 143 1.48 -13.73 -13.56
CA LEU A 143 0.48 -14.15 -14.55
C LEU A 143 -0.93 -13.72 -14.13
N ARG A 144 -1.31 -13.89 -12.85
CA ARG A 144 -2.61 -13.43 -12.34
C ARG A 144 -2.77 -11.91 -12.41
N LEU A 145 -1.71 -11.16 -12.26
CA LEU A 145 -1.69 -9.69 -12.36
C LEU A 145 -1.55 -9.18 -13.80
N GLY A 146 -1.49 -10.07 -14.80
CA GLY A 146 -1.32 -9.71 -16.20
C GLY A 146 0.05 -9.14 -16.52
N ILE A 147 1.08 -9.45 -15.72
CA ILE A 147 2.47 -9.02 -15.97
C ILE A 147 3.09 -9.95 -17.01
N HIS A 148 3.64 -9.38 -18.06
CA HIS A 148 4.39 -10.10 -19.08
C HIS A 148 5.79 -10.45 -18.55
N LEU A 149 6.09 -11.75 -18.50
CA LEU A 149 7.41 -12.26 -18.13
C LEU A 149 8.23 -12.52 -19.40
N ILE A 150 9.45 -12.00 -19.47
CA ILE A 150 10.42 -12.18 -20.58
C ILE A 150 11.75 -12.69 -20.05
#